data_6049f532f43e9df52413df0e8de8758a
#
_entry.id   6049f532f43e9df52413df0e8de8758a
#
_cell.length_a   1.000
_cell.length_b   1.000
_cell.length_c   1.000
_cell.angle_alpha   90.00
_cell.angle_beta   90.00
_cell.angle_gamma   90.00
#
_symmetry.space_group_name_H-M   'P 1'
#
loop_
_entity.id
_entity.type
_entity.pdbx_description
1 polymer ?
#
loop_
_entity_poly.entity_id
_entity_poly.type
_entity_poly.pdbx_seq_one_letter_code
_entity_poly.pdbx_strand_id
1 'polypeptide(L)'
;MLKSILVMSILPAQLIFGEIIGELTFDNRYFFNVGLQDQKKNHSSFSFSPEIFKDDSNRIFHFKAKLRKDSEDSGRNLNDIQELYLINIFEDKEIKFGVSKEFWGVTETSHRVDIVNQTDFTEGFDGEEKLGQPMIKISLERSWGLLDIYALLGFRARNFSGIKGRLRSPLSINEKNSLYSSSSKNKRVDFAFRWSNYYDNLDIAISHFSGTSREPRFLPSPNKINALVPFYEVIDQTGLEIQYLLDSLAIKGEVISRSGHGDRYTAATYGFELTQVGFLQTRMDLGWVVEFNHDDRLESSPFVLGTRFSFNDIYDSQILSGFIINDRSKELGFLLEASRRIGECCLLSLEGVYFDDTDEDNGKQKLFQAFMEDDFLRAEFIYYL
;
A
#
# COMPACT_ATOMS: atom_id res chain seq x y z
N MET A 1 1.50 0.53 -41.74
CA MET A 1 2.95 0.27 -41.74
C MET A 1 3.58 0.32 -40.35
N LEU A 2 3.31 1.34 -39.52
CA LEU A 2 3.92 1.42 -38.17
C LEU A 2 3.50 0.27 -37.20
N LYS A 3 2.24 -0.16 -37.23
CA LYS A 3 1.75 -1.28 -36.37
C LYS A 3 2.43 -2.62 -36.68
N SER A 4 2.72 -2.89 -37.97
CA SER A 4 3.36 -4.14 -38.37
C SER A 4 4.85 -4.20 -38.02
N ILE A 5 5.52 -3.04 -37.89
CA ILE A 5 6.93 -2.96 -37.49
C ILE A 5 7.06 -3.17 -35.97
N LEU A 6 6.10 -2.66 -35.20
CA LEU A 6 6.12 -2.81 -33.73
C LEU A 6 5.88 -4.27 -33.31
N VAL A 7 4.93 -4.97 -33.95
CA VAL A 7 4.64 -6.39 -33.66
C VAL A 7 5.80 -7.30 -34.07
N MET A 8 6.51 -6.97 -35.15
CA MET A 8 7.63 -7.78 -35.63
C MET A 8 8.90 -7.63 -34.78
N SER A 9 9.04 -6.54 -34.01
CA SER A 9 10.16 -6.32 -33.08
C SER A 9 9.90 -6.91 -31.68
N ILE A 10 8.66 -7.15 -31.31
CA ILE A 10 8.28 -7.68 -29.98
C ILE A 10 8.44 -9.23 -29.93
N LEU A 11 8.05 -9.95 -30.99
CA LEU A 11 8.13 -11.40 -31.03
C LEU A 11 9.54 -11.98 -30.76
N PRO A 12 10.63 -11.49 -31.37
CA PRO A 12 11.98 -12.00 -31.05
C PRO A 12 12.46 -11.58 -29.65
N ALA A 13 11.93 -10.49 -29.09
CA ALA A 13 12.25 -10.07 -27.72
C ALA A 13 11.61 -10.98 -26.66
N GLN A 14 10.40 -11.47 -26.88
CA GLN A 14 9.73 -12.45 -26.01
C GLN A 14 10.51 -13.76 -25.89
N LEU A 15 11.13 -14.22 -26.99
CA LEU A 15 11.95 -15.45 -27.00
C LEU A 15 13.25 -15.30 -26.18
N ILE A 16 13.76 -14.09 -26.04
CA ILE A 16 15.03 -13.80 -25.33
C ILE A 16 14.74 -13.34 -23.88
N PHE A 17 13.73 -12.48 -23.67
CA PHE A 17 13.49 -11.79 -22.39
C PHE A 17 12.29 -12.33 -21.59
N GLY A 18 11.53 -13.30 -22.12
CA GLY A 18 10.29 -13.81 -21.51
C GLY A 18 9.06 -13.06 -21.97
N GLU A 19 7.98 -13.08 -21.18
CA GLU A 19 6.74 -12.39 -21.48
C GLU A 19 6.91 -10.88 -21.24
N ILE A 20 6.55 -10.09 -22.27
CA ILE A 20 6.59 -8.62 -22.20
C ILE A 20 5.14 -8.15 -22.19
N ILE A 21 4.75 -7.57 -21.09
CA ILE A 21 3.42 -6.98 -20.86
C ILE A 21 3.56 -5.53 -20.46
N GLY A 22 2.46 -4.83 -20.37
CA GLY A 22 2.49 -3.43 -19.93
C GLY A 22 1.10 -2.90 -19.65
N GLU A 23 1.05 -1.85 -18.88
CA GLU A 23 -0.18 -1.16 -18.52
C GLU A 23 -0.08 0.32 -18.90
N LEU A 24 -1.13 0.84 -19.53
CA LEU A 24 -1.37 2.26 -19.71
C LEU A 24 -2.54 2.64 -18.83
N THR A 25 -2.32 3.55 -17.89
CA THR A 25 -3.36 3.99 -16.95
C THR A 25 -3.66 5.46 -17.14
N PHE A 26 -4.93 5.78 -17.28
CA PHE A 26 -5.46 7.13 -17.15
C PHE A 26 -6.26 7.22 -15.86
N ASP A 27 -5.91 8.19 -15.01
CA ASP A 27 -6.54 8.45 -13.71
C ASP A 27 -7.07 9.88 -13.71
N ASN A 28 -8.30 10.06 -13.23
CA ASN A 28 -8.89 11.38 -13.01
C ASN A 28 -9.55 11.42 -11.63
N ARG A 29 -9.17 12.41 -10.83
CA ARG A 29 -9.74 12.70 -9.51
C ARG A 29 -10.45 14.03 -9.55
N TYR A 30 -11.73 14.02 -9.21
CA TYR A 30 -12.55 15.20 -9.08
C TYR A 30 -12.91 15.43 -7.61
N PHE A 31 -12.36 16.50 -7.03
CA PHE A 31 -12.62 16.93 -5.66
C PHE A 31 -13.84 17.84 -5.63
N PHE A 32 -14.76 17.62 -4.69
CA PHE A 32 -16.02 18.40 -4.60
C PHE A 32 -15.76 19.83 -4.15
N ASN A 33 -14.73 20.06 -3.34
CA ASN A 33 -14.35 21.36 -2.82
C ASN A 33 -13.02 21.85 -3.38
N VAL A 34 -12.81 23.16 -3.36
CA VAL A 34 -11.48 23.76 -3.59
C VAL A 34 -10.61 23.42 -2.38
N GLY A 35 -9.37 23.04 -2.59
CA GLY A 35 -8.48 22.69 -1.48
C GLY A 35 -8.19 23.88 -0.56
N LEU A 36 -7.78 23.58 0.69
CA LEU A 36 -7.49 24.60 1.72
C LEU A 36 -6.51 25.71 1.31
N GLN A 37 -5.74 25.50 0.24
CA GLN A 37 -4.75 26.43 -0.29
C GLN A 37 -4.99 26.70 -1.78
N ASP A 38 -6.26 26.80 -2.18
CA ASP A 38 -6.71 27.05 -3.56
C ASP A 38 -6.27 25.98 -4.58
N GLN A 39 -6.04 24.74 -4.14
CA GLN A 39 -5.77 23.64 -5.06
C GLN A 39 -7.00 23.34 -5.92
N LYS A 40 -6.76 23.00 -7.18
CA LYS A 40 -7.81 22.71 -8.15
C LYS A 40 -8.65 21.50 -7.76
N LYS A 41 -9.88 21.48 -8.27
CA LYS A 41 -10.82 20.37 -8.09
C LYS A 41 -10.54 19.16 -8.98
N ASN A 42 -9.92 19.37 -10.14
CA ASN A 42 -9.71 18.31 -11.12
C ASN A 42 -8.22 18.04 -11.30
N HIS A 43 -7.80 16.80 -11.03
CA HIS A 43 -6.45 16.30 -11.20
C HIS A 43 -6.49 15.09 -12.12
N SER A 44 -5.67 15.08 -13.15
CA SER A 44 -5.54 13.94 -14.06
C SER A 44 -4.11 13.46 -14.09
N SER A 45 -3.92 12.17 -14.19
CA SER A 45 -2.61 11.60 -14.41
C SER A 45 -2.63 10.52 -15.48
N PHE A 46 -1.48 10.33 -16.10
CA PHE A 46 -1.22 9.24 -17.03
C PHE A 46 -0.01 8.47 -16.55
N SER A 47 -0.10 7.14 -16.56
CA SER A 47 1.03 6.29 -16.25
C SER A 47 1.24 5.18 -17.27
N PHE A 48 2.50 4.75 -17.36
CA PHE A 48 2.94 3.60 -18.15
C PHE A 48 3.77 2.68 -17.27
N SER A 49 3.37 1.42 -17.21
CA SER A 49 4.05 0.40 -16.40
C SER A 49 4.49 -0.77 -17.28
N PRO A 50 5.70 -0.73 -17.87
CA PRO A 50 6.25 -1.87 -18.59
C PRO A 50 6.67 -2.97 -17.62
N GLU A 51 6.43 -4.23 -18.00
CA GLU A 51 6.76 -5.38 -17.20
C GLU A 51 7.37 -6.49 -18.07
N ILE A 52 8.40 -7.16 -17.57
CA ILE A 52 9.04 -8.31 -18.18
C ILE A 52 9.13 -9.40 -17.13
N PHE A 53 8.53 -10.54 -17.41
CA PHE A 53 8.58 -11.69 -16.54
C PHE A 53 9.15 -12.89 -17.28
N LYS A 54 10.13 -13.58 -16.67
CA LYS A 54 10.70 -14.80 -17.21
C LYS A 54 10.90 -15.80 -16.09
N ASP A 55 10.33 -16.98 -16.29
CA ASP A 55 10.49 -18.15 -15.42
C ASP A 55 11.22 -19.26 -16.17
N ASP A 56 12.38 -19.65 -15.66
CA ASP A 56 13.19 -20.76 -16.12
C ASP A 56 13.37 -21.73 -14.94
N SER A 57 12.56 -22.73 -14.77
CA SER A 57 12.63 -23.82 -13.76
C SER A 57 13.33 -23.54 -12.43
N ASN A 58 14.57 -23.01 -12.45
CA ASN A 58 15.41 -22.74 -11.29
C ASN A 58 15.72 -21.25 -11.11
N ARG A 59 15.19 -20.38 -12.01
CA ARG A 59 15.43 -18.93 -11.97
C ARG A 59 14.23 -18.17 -12.43
N ILE A 60 13.86 -17.14 -11.66
CA ILE A 60 12.82 -16.20 -12.02
C ILE A 60 13.45 -14.83 -12.15
N PHE A 61 13.26 -14.19 -13.29
CA PHE A 61 13.61 -12.79 -13.51
C PHE A 61 12.33 -11.97 -13.64
N HIS A 62 12.26 -10.87 -12.92
CA HIS A 62 11.15 -9.94 -12.99
C HIS A 62 11.67 -8.49 -13.08
N PHE A 63 11.10 -7.74 -13.99
CA PHE A 63 11.28 -6.29 -14.11
C PHE A 63 9.92 -5.64 -14.25
N LYS A 64 9.61 -4.65 -13.40
CA LYS A 64 8.45 -3.76 -13.51
C LYS A 64 8.87 -2.34 -13.14
N ALA A 65 8.54 -1.39 -14.02
CA ALA A 65 8.73 0.04 -13.76
C ALA A 65 7.38 0.75 -13.76
N LYS A 66 7.29 1.93 -13.15
CA LYS A 66 6.13 2.84 -13.24
C LYS A 66 6.61 4.24 -13.57
N LEU A 67 6.08 4.79 -14.65
CA LEU A 67 6.29 6.15 -15.10
C LEU A 67 4.94 6.88 -15.01
N ARG A 68 4.82 7.88 -14.14
CA ARG A 68 3.58 8.64 -13.94
C ARG A 68 3.82 10.12 -14.14
N LYS A 69 2.89 10.77 -14.84
CA LYS A 69 2.82 12.20 -15.01
C LYS A 69 1.48 12.74 -14.58
N ASP A 70 1.49 13.66 -13.63
CA ASP A 70 0.29 14.33 -13.11
C ASP A 70 0.15 15.72 -13.73
N SER A 71 -1.10 16.17 -13.93
CA SER A 71 -1.42 17.46 -14.58
C SER A 71 -1.20 18.65 -13.66
N GLU A 72 -1.39 18.50 -12.37
CA GLU A 72 -1.40 19.60 -11.40
C GLU A 72 -0.26 19.50 -10.40
N ASP A 73 0.01 18.30 -9.90
CA ASP A 73 1.00 18.10 -8.85
C ASP A 73 2.25 17.40 -9.34
N SER A 74 3.34 18.16 -9.44
CA SER A 74 4.66 17.59 -9.75
C SER A 74 5.19 16.64 -8.67
N GLY A 75 4.67 16.70 -7.44
CA GLY A 75 4.99 15.76 -6.37
C GLY A 75 4.47 14.35 -6.65
N ARG A 76 3.37 14.23 -7.42
CA ARG A 76 2.84 12.94 -7.89
C ARG A 76 3.56 12.37 -9.11
N ASN A 77 4.45 13.12 -9.78
CA ASN A 77 5.25 12.55 -10.86
C ASN A 77 6.16 11.46 -10.31
N LEU A 78 6.15 10.30 -10.95
CA LEU A 78 6.92 9.15 -10.53
C LEU A 78 7.71 8.57 -11.70
N ASN A 79 8.98 8.27 -11.48
CA ASN A 79 9.81 7.43 -12.33
C ASN A 79 10.47 6.40 -11.41
N ASP A 80 9.91 5.20 -11.35
CA ASP A 80 10.30 4.21 -10.38
C ASP A 80 10.51 2.83 -10.98
N ILE A 81 11.52 2.13 -10.46
CA ILE A 81 11.68 0.69 -10.65
C ILE A 81 10.98 0.04 -9.45
N GLN A 82 9.79 -0.52 -9.69
CA GLN A 82 9.01 -1.18 -8.66
C GLN A 82 9.56 -2.56 -8.35
N GLU A 83 9.89 -3.31 -9.42
CA GLU A 83 10.47 -4.65 -9.33
C GLU A 83 11.65 -4.76 -10.29
N LEU A 84 12.77 -5.25 -9.83
CA LEU A 84 13.93 -5.66 -10.64
C LEU A 84 14.72 -6.68 -9.85
N TYR A 85 14.35 -7.94 -9.97
CA TYR A 85 15.00 -8.98 -9.18
C TYR A 85 15.25 -10.27 -9.96
N LEU A 86 16.15 -11.04 -9.42
CA LEU A 86 16.41 -12.42 -9.79
C LEU A 86 16.18 -13.31 -8.57
N ILE A 87 15.38 -14.38 -8.74
CA ILE A 87 15.28 -15.46 -7.78
C ILE A 87 16.06 -16.66 -8.32
N ASN A 88 16.91 -17.25 -7.48
CA ASN A 88 17.50 -18.56 -7.73
C ASN A 88 16.84 -19.56 -6.78
N ILE A 89 16.27 -20.62 -7.35
CA ILE A 89 15.54 -21.68 -6.64
C ILE A 89 16.50 -22.87 -6.49
N PHE A 90 16.67 -23.31 -5.26
CA PHE A 90 17.42 -24.49 -4.87
C PHE A 90 16.45 -25.53 -4.24
N GLU A 91 16.90 -26.71 -4.00
CA GLU A 91 16.07 -27.80 -3.45
C GLU A 91 15.41 -27.44 -2.10
N ASP A 92 16.10 -26.67 -1.28
CA ASP A 92 15.70 -26.40 0.10
C ASP A 92 15.63 -24.91 0.47
N LYS A 93 15.87 -24.03 -0.50
CA LYS A 93 15.87 -22.56 -0.29
C LYS A 93 15.70 -21.80 -1.58
N GLU A 94 15.26 -20.55 -1.43
CA GLU A 94 15.26 -19.56 -2.51
C GLU A 94 16.11 -18.35 -2.10
N ILE A 95 16.78 -17.76 -3.06
CA ILE A 95 17.56 -16.52 -2.88
C ILE A 95 17.06 -15.51 -3.89
N LYS A 96 16.42 -14.45 -3.41
CA LYS A 96 16.00 -13.28 -4.19
C LYS A 96 17.01 -12.17 -3.98
N PHE A 97 17.42 -11.55 -5.08
CA PHE A 97 18.32 -10.39 -5.08
C PHE A 97 17.83 -9.33 -6.04
N GLY A 98 17.74 -8.09 -5.59
CA GLY A 98 17.35 -6.96 -6.42
C GLY A 98 16.38 -6.00 -5.73
N VAL A 99 15.56 -5.29 -6.50
CA VAL A 99 14.49 -4.42 -6.02
C VAL A 99 13.20 -5.20 -6.01
N SER A 100 12.50 -5.27 -4.87
CA SER A 100 11.26 -6.03 -4.75
C SER A 100 10.27 -5.34 -3.81
N LYS A 101 8.99 -5.63 -4.00
CA LYS A 101 7.93 -5.36 -3.06
C LYS A 101 7.63 -6.65 -2.28
N GLU A 102 7.49 -6.51 -0.98
CA GLU A 102 7.07 -7.59 -0.07
C GLU A 102 5.87 -7.10 0.71
N PHE A 103 4.94 -7.96 0.95
CA PHE A 103 3.74 -7.65 1.74
C PHE A 103 3.66 -8.58 2.94
N TRP A 104 3.43 -8.00 4.12
CA TRP A 104 3.14 -8.70 5.35
C TRP A 104 1.81 -8.22 5.89
N GLY A 105 0.98 -9.13 6.36
CA GLY A 105 -0.30 -8.81 6.97
C GLY A 105 -1.41 -9.78 6.59
N VAL A 106 -2.47 -9.75 7.39
CA VAL A 106 -3.68 -10.58 7.23
C VAL A 106 -4.96 -9.77 7.37
N THR A 107 -4.91 -8.57 7.96
CA THR A 107 -6.04 -7.65 8.15
C THR A 107 -6.32 -6.85 6.87
N GLU A 108 -7.48 -6.18 6.80
CA GLU A 108 -7.92 -5.47 5.58
C GLU A 108 -7.69 -3.95 5.64
N THR A 109 -7.77 -3.35 6.82
CA THR A 109 -7.84 -1.88 6.93
C THR A 109 -6.54 -1.23 7.38
N SER A 110 -5.65 -1.97 8.03
CA SER A 110 -4.39 -1.45 8.52
C SER A 110 -3.39 -2.57 8.77
N HIS A 111 -2.43 -2.71 7.87
CA HIS A 111 -1.39 -3.73 7.92
C HIS A 111 -0.27 -3.32 8.87
N ARG A 112 -0.45 -3.59 10.18
CA ARG A 112 0.48 -3.17 11.25
C ARG A 112 1.88 -3.73 11.09
N VAL A 113 1.97 -4.97 10.61
CA VAL A 113 3.24 -5.69 10.46
C VAL A 113 4.00 -5.32 9.20
N ASP A 114 3.33 -4.72 8.18
CA ASP A 114 3.92 -4.41 6.89
C ASP A 114 4.91 -3.24 6.97
N ILE A 115 6.20 -3.57 7.01
CA ILE A 115 7.30 -2.63 7.30
C ILE A 115 8.45 -2.70 6.31
N VAL A 116 8.50 -3.69 5.41
CA VAL A 116 9.66 -3.89 4.53
C VAL A 116 9.81 -2.76 3.53
N ASN A 117 8.72 -2.41 2.85
CA ASN A 117 8.70 -1.41 1.79
C ASN A 117 8.25 -0.04 2.30
N GLN A 118 8.72 1.01 1.64
CA GLN A 118 8.21 2.35 1.84
C GLN A 118 6.91 2.54 1.05
N THR A 119 5.96 3.28 1.61
CA THR A 119 4.69 3.64 0.96
C THR A 119 4.87 4.78 -0.03
N ASP A 120 4.25 4.70 -1.21
CA ASP A 120 4.01 5.82 -2.11
C ASP A 120 2.79 6.64 -1.62
N PHE A 121 3.04 7.64 -0.78
CA PHE A 121 1.99 8.46 -0.17
C PHE A 121 1.37 9.48 -1.13
N THR A 122 1.76 9.45 -2.40
CA THR A 122 1.20 10.30 -3.46
C THR A 122 0.12 9.58 -4.27
N GLU A 123 0.01 8.25 -4.15
CA GLU A 123 -1.01 7.48 -4.85
C GLU A 123 -2.35 7.50 -4.10
N GLY A 124 -2.33 7.16 -2.83
CA GLY A 124 -3.47 7.11 -1.93
C GLY A 124 -3.08 7.45 -0.51
N PHE A 125 -4.06 7.58 0.37
CA PHE A 125 -3.86 7.80 1.81
C PHE A 125 -3.97 6.49 2.62
N ASP A 126 -4.44 5.41 1.99
CA ASP A 126 -4.62 4.07 2.57
C ASP A 126 -3.29 3.35 2.87
N GLY A 127 -2.22 3.73 2.15
CA GLY A 127 -0.89 3.15 2.35
C GLY A 127 -0.64 1.84 1.59
N GLU A 128 -1.54 1.46 0.69
CA GLU A 128 -1.44 0.20 -0.08
C GLU A 128 -0.32 0.24 -1.12
N GLU A 129 -0.14 1.38 -1.79
CA GLU A 129 0.90 1.50 -2.81
C GLU A 129 2.31 1.59 -2.19
N LYS A 130 3.17 0.64 -2.58
CA LYS A 130 4.55 0.53 -2.08
C LYS A 130 5.58 0.87 -3.15
N LEU A 131 6.68 1.44 -2.71
CA LEU A 131 7.89 1.62 -3.49
C LEU A 131 8.77 0.37 -3.40
N GLY A 132 9.42 -0.03 -4.50
CA GLY A 132 10.34 -1.16 -4.50
C GLY A 132 11.52 -0.93 -3.54
N GLN A 133 11.93 -1.95 -2.80
CA GLN A 133 13.04 -1.91 -1.84
C GLN A 133 14.20 -2.76 -2.36
N PRO A 134 15.42 -2.20 -2.54
CA PRO A 134 16.60 -3.01 -2.80
C PRO A 134 16.87 -3.98 -1.65
N MET A 135 16.97 -5.28 -1.94
CA MET A 135 17.14 -6.29 -0.91
C MET A 135 17.85 -7.56 -1.38
N ILE A 136 18.33 -8.32 -0.40
CA ILE A 136 18.62 -9.74 -0.53
C ILE A 136 17.64 -10.45 0.42
N LYS A 137 16.88 -11.41 -0.12
CA LYS A 137 15.98 -12.27 0.66
C LYS A 137 16.42 -13.72 0.53
N ILE A 138 16.46 -14.42 1.64
CA ILE A 138 16.67 -15.87 1.70
C ILE A 138 15.43 -16.49 2.32
N SER A 139 14.75 -17.36 1.59
CA SER A 139 13.58 -18.11 2.05
C SER A 139 13.98 -19.57 2.29
N LEU A 140 13.72 -20.05 3.49
CA LEU A 140 14.02 -21.42 3.92
C LEU A 140 12.72 -22.14 4.26
N GLU A 141 12.30 -23.07 3.40
CA GLU A 141 11.13 -23.91 3.67
C GLU A 141 11.57 -25.18 4.42
N ARG A 142 10.91 -25.47 5.53
CA ARG A 142 11.20 -26.60 6.41
C ARG A 142 9.91 -27.20 6.97
N SER A 143 10.00 -28.38 7.58
CA SER A 143 8.86 -29.03 8.24
C SER A 143 8.26 -28.23 9.41
N TRP A 144 9.00 -27.26 9.94
CA TRP A 144 8.56 -26.36 11.01
C TRP A 144 8.03 -25.00 10.49
N GLY A 145 7.95 -24.82 9.18
CA GLY A 145 7.42 -23.62 8.54
C GLY A 145 8.40 -22.95 7.57
N LEU A 146 8.03 -21.77 7.08
CA LEU A 146 8.80 -20.93 6.20
C LEU A 146 9.52 -19.85 7.02
N LEU A 147 10.82 -19.68 6.81
CA LEU A 147 11.62 -18.59 7.39
C LEU A 147 12.19 -17.73 6.27
N ASP A 148 11.76 -16.48 6.22
CA ASP A 148 12.29 -15.45 5.36
C ASP A 148 13.28 -14.56 6.13
N ILE A 149 14.46 -14.33 5.57
CA ILE A 149 15.51 -13.47 6.13
C ILE A 149 15.85 -12.40 5.10
N TYR A 150 15.86 -11.14 5.53
CA TYR A 150 16.04 -9.98 4.67
C TYR A 150 17.25 -9.16 5.08
N ALA A 151 18.06 -8.75 4.10
CA ALA A 151 18.99 -7.64 4.20
C ALA A 151 18.54 -6.55 3.23
N LEU A 152 18.07 -5.42 3.77
CA LEU A 152 17.50 -4.30 3.03
C LEU A 152 18.61 -3.30 2.72
N LEU A 153 18.97 -3.15 1.45
CA LEU A 153 20.16 -2.43 1.00
C LEU A 153 19.84 -0.96 0.76
N GLY A 154 20.00 -0.14 1.79
CA GLY A 154 19.67 1.27 1.77
C GLY A 154 18.18 1.52 2.07
N PHE A 155 17.87 2.80 2.28
CA PHE A 155 16.55 3.27 2.67
C PHE A 155 15.99 4.20 1.59
N ARG A 156 14.71 4.03 1.26
CA ARG A 156 13.95 4.93 0.40
C ARG A 156 13.07 5.84 1.26
N ALA A 157 13.26 7.15 1.13
CA ALA A 157 12.39 8.11 1.80
C ALA A 157 10.98 8.08 1.19
N ARG A 158 9.98 8.41 2.03
CA ARG A 158 8.59 8.56 1.61
C ARG A 158 8.46 9.78 0.69
N ASN A 159 7.71 9.65 -0.38
CA ASN A 159 7.30 10.77 -1.23
C ASN A 159 5.98 11.36 -0.71
N PHE A 160 5.78 12.65 -0.94
CA PHE A 160 4.60 13.39 -0.46
C PHE A 160 4.05 14.26 -1.59
N SER A 161 2.74 14.48 -1.55
CA SER A 161 2.08 15.43 -2.45
C SER A 161 2.68 16.82 -2.33
N GLY A 162 2.89 17.45 -3.46
CA GLY A 162 3.41 18.83 -3.55
C GLY A 162 2.39 19.87 -3.10
N ILE A 163 2.78 21.16 -3.18
CA ILE A 163 1.92 22.27 -2.73
C ILE A 163 0.62 22.40 -3.52
N LYS A 164 0.59 21.92 -4.76
CA LYS A 164 -0.60 21.90 -5.62
C LYS A 164 -1.38 20.59 -5.52
N GLY A 165 -0.86 19.62 -4.79
CA GLY A 165 -1.50 18.34 -4.57
C GLY A 165 -2.64 18.40 -3.56
N ARG A 166 -3.44 17.36 -3.56
CA ARG A 166 -4.55 17.11 -2.62
C ARG A 166 -4.17 15.93 -1.71
N LEU A 167 -4.99 15.60 -0.74
CA LEU A 167 -4.76 14.53 0.26
C LEU A 167 -3.40 14.71 0.96
N ARG A 168 -3.17 15.88 1.51
CA ARG A 168 -1.88 16.26 2.11
C ARG A 168 -2.04 17.10 3.38
N SER A 169 -0.97 17.12 4.18
CA SER A 169 -0.87 18.07 5.30
C SER A 169 -0.98 19.53 4.81
N PRO A 170 -1.64 20.44 5.54
CA PRO A 170 -1.64 21.87 5.25
C PRO A 170 -0.22 22.47 5.18
N LEU A 171 0.72 21.95 5.97
CA LEU A 171 2.11 22.36 5.94
C LEU A 171 2.87 21.65 4.81
N SER A 172 3.72 22.39 4.08
CA SER A 172 4.54 21.78 3.03
C SER A 172 5.63 20.88 3.62
N ILE A 173 5.89 19.73 3.00
CA ILE A 173 6.92 18.78 3.44
C ILE A 173 8.16 18.96 2.57
N ASN A 174 9.32 19.20 3.21
CA ASN A 174 10.59 19.34 2.53
C ASN A 174 11.38 18.03 2.57
N GLU A 175 11.10 17.14 1.63
CA GLU A 175 11.72 15.81 1.52
C GLU A 175 13.22 15.87 1.27
N LYS A 176 13.68 16.90 0.50
CA LYS A 176 15.10 17.04 0.11
C LYS A 176 16.03 17.22 1.31
N ASN A 177 15.48 17.72 2.42
CA ASN A 177 16.21 17.98 3.66
C ASN A 177 15.88 16.95 4.74
N SER A 178 15.41 15.77 4.39
CA SER A 178 15.11 14.68 5.33
C SER A 178 16.28 14.43 6.28
N LEU A 179 15.95 14.27 7.55
CA LEU A 179 16.88 14.01 8.64
C LEU A 179 16.84 12.52 9.01
N TYR A 180 17.95 12.04 9.56
CA TYR A 180 18.11 10.62 9.93
C TYR A 180 18.79 10.51 11.28
N SER A 181 18.33 9.61 12.14
CA SER A 181 19.01 9.29 13.40
C SER A 181 20.30 8.48 13.18
N SER A 182 20.35 7.70 12.09
CA SER A 182 21.55 6.96 11.70
C SER A 182 22.58 7.84 11.01
N SER A 183 23.86 7.71 11.37
CA SER A 183 24.98 8.37 10.68
C SER A 183 25.12 7.94 9.21
N SER A 184 24.73 6.71 8.88
CA SER A 184 24.72 6.18 7.52
C SER A 184 23.55 6.72 6.68
N LYS A 185 22.61 7.44 7.31
CA LYS A 185 21.43 8.04 6.66
C LYS A 185 20.69 6.99 5.80
N ASN A 186 20.38 7.36 4.55
CA ASN A 186 19.69 6.48 3.59
C ASN A 186 20.55 5.33 3.03
N LYS A 187 21.82 5.23 3.41
CA LYS A 187 22.71 4.11 3.03
C LYS A 187 22.77 3.01 4.09
N ARG A 188 22.01 3.13 5.16
CA ARG A 188 21.95 2.11 6.20
C ARG A 188 21.43 0.80 5.61
N VAL A 189 22.03 -0.31 6.00
CA VAL A 189 21.48 -1.66 5.75
C VAL A 189 20.61 -2.01 6.94
N ASP A 190 19.36 -2.35 6.65
CA ASP A 190 18.37 -2.77 7.63
C ASP A 190 18.15 -4.28 7.52
N PHE A 191 17.65 -4.90 8.58
CA PHE A 191 17.43 -6.34 8.62
C PHE A 191 16.00 -6.66 9.05
N ALA A 192 15.47 -7.73 8.49
CA ALA A 192 14.19 -8.26 8.90
C ALA A 192 14.18 -9.79 8.81
N PHE A 193 13.31 -10.41 9.57
CA PHE A 193 12.96 -11.81 9.38
C PHE A 193 11.47 -12.02 9.65
N ARG A 194 10.89 -13.03 8.99
CA ARG A 194 9.52 -13.47 9.20
C ARG A 194 9.47 -14.98 9.16
N TRP A 195 9.00 -15.57 10.24
CA TRP A 195 8.64 -16.97 10.30
C TRP A 195 7.15 -17.10 10.15
N SER A 196 6.68 -18.04 9.32
CA SER A 196 5.26 -18.34 9.15
C SER A 196 5.03 -19.84 9.06
N ASN A 197 3.87 -20.26 9.54
CA ASN A 197 3.40 -21.63 9.43
C ASN A 197 1.87 -21.68 9.44
N TYR A 198 1.32 -22.80 9.00
CA TYR A 198 -0.10 -23.09 9.05
C TYR A 198 -0.37 -24.40 9.78
N TYR A 199 -1.41 -24.44 10.57
CA TYR A 199 -1.86 -25.59 11.32
C TYR A 199 -3.36 -25.77 11.13
N ASP A 200 -3.78 -26.70 10.25
CA ASP A 200 -5.16 -26.88 9.84
C ASP A 200 -5.79 -25.54 9.36
N ASN A 201 -6.61 -24.94 10.21
CA ASN A 201 -7.34 -23.69 9.90
C ASN A 201 -6.63 -22.44 10.46
N LEU A 202 -5.49 -22.59 11.10
CA LEU A 202 -4.74 -21.50 11.73
C LEU A 202 -3.49 -21.15 10.93
N ASP A 203 -3.43 -19.92 10.41
CA ASP A 203 -2.22 -19.31 9.89
C ASP A 203 -1.61 -18.40 10.97
N ILE A 204 -0.32 -18.52 11.17
CA ILE A 204 0.43 -17.72 12.14
C ILE A 204 1.74 -17.25 11.55
N ALA A 205 2.11 -16.00 11.81
CA ALA A 205 3.45 -15.52 11.51
C ALA A 205 3.99 -14.61 12.61
N ILE A 206 5.31 -14.68 12.80
CA ILE A 206 6.05 -13.81 13.71
C ILE A 206 7.14 -13.12 12.90
N SER A 207 7.24 -11.81 13.04
CA SER A 207 8.21 -11.00 12.33
C SER A 207 9.01 -10.10 13.27
N HIS A 208 10.21 -9.77 12.83
CA HIS A 208 11.03 -8.73 13.47
C HIS A 208 11.76 -7.93 12.43
N PHE A 209 11.75 -6.61 12.62
CA PHE A 209 12.43 -5.62 11.78
C PHE A 209 13.32 -4.74 12.66
N SER A 210 14.57 -4.57 12.25
CA SER A 210 15.51 -3.60 12.86
C SER A 210 16.07 -2.71 11.76
N GLY A 211 15.63 -1.46 11.73
CA GLY A 211 15.97 -0.59 10.61
C GLY A 211 15.40 0.82 10.69
N THR A 212 15.55 1.55 9.59
CA THR A 212 15.01 2.90 9.43
C THR A 212 13.51 2.86 9.30
N SER A 213 12.79 3.61 10.13
CA SER A 213 11.31 3.65 10.12
C SER A 213 10.75 4.08 8.77
N ARG A 214 9.69 3.41 8.30
CA ARG A 214 8.93 3.81 7.10
C ARG A 214 7.99 4.98 7.39
N GLU A 215 7.70 5.25 8.66
CA GLU A 215 6.94 6.41 9.11
C GLU A 215 7.91 7.47 9.67
N PRO A 216 8.04 8.67 9.05
CA PRO A 216 8.85 9.73 9.61
C PRO A 216 8.10 10.50 10.71
N ARG A 217 8.81 11.00 11.71
CA ARG A 217 8.33 12.14 12.48
C ARG A 217 8.54 13.43 11.68
N PHE A 218 7.68 14.42 11.89
CA PHE A 218 7.79 15.70 11.23
C PHE A 218 8.31 16.75 12.19
N LEU A 219 9.42 17.39 11.81
CA LEU A 219 10.03 18.49 12.57
C LEU A 219 9.81 19.82 11.83
N PRO A 220 9.69 20.95 12.53
CA PRO A 220 9.65 22.26 11.88
C PRO A 220 10.90 22.48 11.03
N SER A 221 10.72 23.02 9.82
CA SER A 221 11.85 23.31 8.93
C SER A 221 12.67 24.49 9.45
N PRO A 222 14.00 24.35 9.63
CA PRO A 222 14.83 25.46 10.07
C PRO A 222 14.99 26.58 9.03
N ASN A 223 14.72 26.25 7.76
CA ASN A 223 15.01 27.14 6.63
C ASN A 223 13.76 27.69 5.93
N LYS A 224 12.56 27.25 6.30
CA LYS A 224 11.32 27.64 5.66
C LYS A 224 10.18 27.71 6.66
N ILE A 225 9.54 28.87 6.79
CA ILE A 225 8.35 29.05 7.60
C ILE A 225 7.20 28.21 7.01
N ASN A 226 6.37 27.64 7.86
CA ASN A 226 5.23 26.78 7.45
C ASN A 226 5.63 25.57 6.62
N ALA A 227 6.78 24.97 6.93
CA ALA A 227 7.24 23.72 6.31
C ALA A 227 7.73 22.75 7.37
N LEU A 228 7.58 21.48 7.07
CA LEU A 228 8.02 20.34 7.87
C LEU A 228 9.18 19.63 7.18
N VAL A 229 10.04 18.99 7.97
CA VAL A 229 11.13 18.15 7.51
C VAL A 229 10.90 16.74 8.07
N PRO A 230 10.89 15.70 7.22
CA PRO A 230 10.80 14.32 7.68
C PRO A 230 12.06 13.92 8.45
N PHE A 231 11.88 13.34 9.63
CA PHE A 231 12.94 12.76 10.43
C PHE A 231 12.74 11.26 10.56
N TYR A 232 13.66 10.48 10.00
CA TYR A 232 13.62 9.02 9.98
C TYR A 232 14.49 8.46 11.10
N GLU A 233 13.86 7.77 12.03
CA GLU A 233 14.51 7.15 13.18
C GLU A 233 14.79 5.67 12.91
N VAL A 234 15.80 5.14 13.59
CA VAL A 234 16.02 3.70 13.63
C VAL A 234 15.09 3.09 14.66
N ILE A 235 14.38 2.05 14.27
CA ILE A 235 13.39 1.37 15.09
C ILE A 235 13.66 -0.13 15.18
N ASP A 236 13.11 -0.75 16.21
CA ASP A 236 12.95 -2.20 16.32
C ASP A 236 11.47 -2.50 16.47
N GLN A 237 10.92 -3.32 15.57
CA GLN A 237 9.52 -3.75 15.56
C GLN A 237 9.45 -5.26 15.58
N THR A 238 8.69 -5.81 16.53
CA THR A 238 8.26 -7.22 16.54
C THR A 238 6.78 -7.28 16.23
N GLY A 239 6.38 -8.16 15.32
CA GLY A 239 5.00 -8.35 14.89
C GLY A 239 4.53 -9.79 15.03
N LEU A 240 3.22 -9.94 15.24
CA LEU A 240 2.48 -11.20 15.23
C LEU A 240 1.29 -11.04 14.30
N GLU A 241 1.08 -12.03 13.44
CA GLU A 241 -0.06 -12.17 12.53
C GLU A 241 -0.78 -13.47 12.86
N ILE A 242 -2.10 -13.43 12.93
CA ILE A 242 -2.95 -14.62 13.16
C ILE A 242 -4.15 -14.53 12.24
N GLN A 243 -4.44 -15.64 11.54
CA GLN A 243 -5.68 -15.82 10.80
C GLN A 243 -6.24 -17.19 11.11
N TYR A 244 -7.53 -17.25 11.50
CA TYR A 244 -8.22 -18.50 11.78
C TYR A 244 -9.46 -18.61 10.91
N LEU A 245 -9.52 -19.68 10.10
CA LEU A 245 -10.57 -19.90 9.10
C LEU A 245 -11.62 -20.89 9.63
N LEU A 246 -12.87 -20.47 9.62
CA LEU A 246 -14.04 -21.27 10.03
C LEU A 246 -15.07 -21.22 8.89
N ASP A 247 -15.04 -22.18 7.98
CA ASP A 247 -15.91 -22.21 6.79
C ASP A 247 -15.94 -20.85 6.05
N SER A 248 -17.01 -20.06 6.28
CA SER A 248 -17.21 -18.75 5.68
C SER A 248 -16.72 -17.57 6.54
N LEU A 249 -16.20 -17.83 7.73
CA LEU A 249 -15.71 -16.82 8.68
C LEU A 249 -14.18 -16.89 8.79
N ALA A 250 -13.51 -15.77 8.58
CA ALA A 250 -12.10 -15.58 8.87
C ALA A 250 -11.93 -14.61 10.06
N ILE A 251 -11.27 -15.05 11.12
CA ILE A 251 -10.89 -14.20 12.26
C ILE A 251 -9.45 -13.80 12.04
N LYS A 252 -9.16 -12.51 12.06
CA LYS A 252 -7.85 -11.95 11.71
C LYS A 252 -7.32 -11.04 12.81
N GLY A 253 -6.02 -10.99 12.95
CA GLY A 253 -5.39 -10.07 13.88
C GLY A 253 -3.92 -9.86 13.60
N GLU A 254 -3.51 -8.62 13.76
CA GLU A 254 -2.12 -8.18 13.73
C GLU A 254 -1.81 -7.37 14.98
N VAL A 255 -0.65 -7.60 15.57
CA VAL A 255 -0.16 -6.78 16.67
C VAL A 255 1.34 -6.54 16.52
N ILE A 256 1.77 -5.32 16.80
CA ILE A 256 3.18 -4.93 16.83
C ILE A 256 3.55 -4.32 18.17
N SER A 257 4.82 -4.52 18.55
CA SER A 257 5.49 -3.73 19.59
C SER A 257 6.69 -3.04 18.93
N ARG A 258 6.72 -1.70 18.96
CA ARG A 258 7.75 -0.89 18.29
C ARG A 258 8.45 0.03 19.28
N SER A 259 9.77 0.14 19.16
CA SER A 259 10.62 1.12 19.86
C SER A 259 11.43 1.93 18.87
N GLY A 260 11.93 3.09 19.27
CA GLY A 260 12.75 3.98 18.47
C GLY A 260 12.05 5.28 18.04
N HIS A 261 10.73 5.35 18.13
CA HIS A 261 9.90 6.55 17.93
C HIS A 261 9.45 7.16 19.29
N GLY A 262 10.37 7.48 20.20
CA GLY A 262 10.05 7.82 21.58
C GLY A 262 9.88 6.56 22.44
N ASP A 263 8.90 6.56 23.35
CA ASP A 263 8.60 5.41 24.20
C ASP A 263 8.15 4.20 23.36
N ARG A 264 8.38 2.99 23.89
CA ARG A 264 7.86 1.78 23.25
C ARG A 264 6.34 1.80 23.26
N TYR A 265 5.72 1.45 22.14
CA TYR A 265 4.28 1.39 22.01
C TYR A 265 3.83 0.09 21.35
N THR A 266 2.55 -0.22 21.51
CA THR A 266 1.85 -1.32 20.87
C THR A 266 0.80 -0.76 19.92
N ALA A 267 0.63 -1.39 18.77
CA ALA A 267 -0.50 -1.15 17.89
C ALA A 267 -1.05 -2.48 17.39
N ALA A 268 -2.36 -2.56 17.22
CA ALA A 268 -3.05 -3.76 16.82
C ALA A 268 -4.22 -3.45 15.88
N THR A 269 -4.46 -4.35 14.94
CA THR A 269 -5.68 -4.41 14.13
C THR A 269 -6.23 -5.82 14.27
N TYR A 270 -7.51 -5.96 14.59
CA TYR A 270 -8.14 -7.26 14.74
C TYR A 270 -9.61 -7.21 14.40
N GLY A 271 -10.13 -8.29 13.86
CA GLY A 271 -11.51 -8.36 13.43
C GLY A 271 -11.86 -9.68 12.76
N PHE A 272 -12.86 -9.60 11.91
CA PHE A 272 -13.31 -10.77 11.16
C PHE A 272 -13.87 -10.40 9.79
N GLU A 273 -13.83 -11.36 8.89
CA GLU A 273 -14.55 -11.37 7.62
C GLU A 273 -15.54 -12.51 7.59
N LEU A 274 -16.74 -12.23 7.10
CA LEU A 274 -17.79 -13.22 6.91
C LEU A 274 -18.26 -13.18 5.45
N THR A 275 -18.11 -14.28 4.71
CA THR A 275 -18.56 -14.39 3.32
C THR A 275 -19.86 -15.16 3.22
N GLN A 276 -20.90 -14.52 2.69
CA GLN A 276 -22.17 -15.14 2.35
C GLN A 276 -22.19 -15.50 0.86
N VAL A 277 -21.90 -16.75 0.57
CA VAL A 277 -21.89 -17.28 -0.81
C VAL A 277 -23.32 -17.40 -1.31
N GLY A 278 -23.56 -16.97 -2.56
CA GLY A 278 -24.88 -17.05 -3.19
C GLY A 278 -25.90 -16.13 -2.55
N PHE A 279 -25.48 -14.90 -2.19
CA PHE A 279 -26.32 -13.92 -1.52
C PHE A 279 -27.66 -13.69 -2.23
N LEU A 280 -28.75 -13.71 -1.48
CA LEU A 280 -30.16 -13.64 -1.97
C LEU A 280 -30.48 -14.68 -3.04
N GLN A 281 -29.88 -15.87 -2.98
CA GLN A 281 -30.06 -16.96 -3.94
C GLN A 281 -29.63 -16.58 -5.37
N THR A 282 -28.69 -15.68 -5.48
CA THR A 282 -28.05 -15.28 -6.74
C THR A 282 -26.66 -15.91 -6.86
N ARG A 283 -25.93 -15.60 -7.92
CA ARG A 283 -24.51 -15.97 -8.04
C ARG A 283 -23.56 -14.99 -7.31
N MET A 284 -24.09 -13.91 -6.75
CA MET A 284 -23.28 -12.90 -6.05
C MET A 284 -22.87 -13.41 -4.68
N ASP A 285 -21.66 -13.04 -4.26
CA ASP A 285 -21.21 -13.23 -2.90
C ASP A 285 -21.15 -11.87 -2.18
N LEU A 286 -21.48 -11.89 -0.88
CA LEU A 286 -21.41 -10.73 0.00
C LEU A 286 -20.42 -11.02 1.14
N GLY A 287 -19.33 -10.30 1.17
CA GLY A 287 -18.37 -10.27 2.27
C GLY A 287 -18.70 -9.13 3.24
N TRP A 288 -18.58 -9.40 4.53
CA TRP A 288 -18.62 -8.41 5.62
C TRP A 288 -17.24 -8.34 6.25
N VAL A 289 -16.75 -7.13 6.48
CA VAL A 289 -15.48 -6.87 7.15
C VAL A 289 -15.75 -6.01 8.38
N VAL A 290 -15.29 -6.47 9.54
CA VAL A 290 -15.36 -5.70 10.78
C VAL A 290 -14.00 -5.71 11.44
N GLU A 291 -13.40 -4.53 11.60
CA GLU A 291 -12.07 -4.41 12.20
C GLU A 291 -11.99 -3.27 13.22
N PHE A 292 -11.21 -3.50 14.27
CA PHE A 292 -10.88 -2.55 15.31
C PHE A 292 -9.39 -2.22 15.21
N ASN A 293 -9.09 -0.93 15.24
CA ASN A 293 -7.72 -0.42 15.17
C ASN A 293 -7.33 0.22 16.50
N HIS A 294 -6.27 -0.27 17.11
CA HIS A 294 -5.70 0.27 18.34
C HIS A 294 -4.26 0.75 18.10
N ASP A 295 -3.89 1.88 18.69
CA ASP A 295 -2.52 2.39 18.67
C ASP A 295 -2.29 3.21 19.94
N ASP A 296 -1.33 2.80 20.77
CA ASP A 296 -1.02 3.49 22.04
C ASP A 296 -0.66 4.96 21.89
N ARG A 297 -0.26 5.38 20.68
CA ARG A 297 0.07 6.78 20.37
C ARG A 297 -1.18 7.65 20.11
N LEU A 298 -2.31 7.03 19.87
CA LEU A 298 -3.57 7.69 19.56
C LEU A 298 -4.52 7.63 20.74
N GLU A 299 -5.30 8.68 20.92
CA GLU A 299 -6.33 8.70 21.96
C GLU A 299 -7.58 7.89 21.57
N SER A 300 -7.76 7.59 20.29
CA SER A 300 -8.93 6.91 19.73
C SER A 300 -8.56 5.55 19.15
N SER A 301 -9.56 4.66 19.12
CA SER A 301 -9.47 3.34 18.50
C SER A 301 -10.53 3.24 17.39
N PRO A 302 -10.21 3.64 16.15
CA PRO A 302 -11.16 3.61 15.04
C PRO A 302 -11.68 2.19 14.77
N PHE A 303 -12.93 2.13 14.42
CA PHE A 303 -13.62 0.90 14.06
C PHE A 303 -14.04 0.99 12.59
N VAL A 304 -13.89 -0.10 11.85
CA VAL A 304 -14.23 -0.19 10.43
C VAL A 304 -15.32 -1.23 10.22
N LEU A 305 -16.33 -0.85 9.44
CA LEU A 305 -17.37 -1.72 8.93
C LEU A 305 -17.37 -1.66 7.41
N GLY A 306 -17.02 -2.77 6.76
CA GLY A 306 -16.96 -2.88 5.31
C GLY A 306 -17.88 -3.96 4.74
N THR A 307 -18.22 -3.80 3.46
CA THR A 307 -18.91 -4.82 2.66
C THR A 307 -18.25 -4.94 1.29
N ARG A 308 -18.09 -6.19 0.83
CA ARG A 308 -17.56 -6.52 -0.49
C ARG A 308 -18.60 -7.33 -1.26
N PHE A 309 -19.06 -6.81 -2.39
CA PHE A 309 -19.94 -7.51 -3.31
C PHE A 309 -19.11 -8.03 -4.48
N SER A 310 -19.07 -9.35 -4.65
CA SER A 310 -18.52 -10.00 -5.84
C SER A 310 -19.67 -10.51 -6.69
N PHE A 311 -19.81 -9.99 -7.92
CA PHE A 311 -20.93 -10.32 -8.79
C PHE A 311 -20.77 -11.69 -9.45
N ASN A 312 -19.56 -12.25 -9.43
CA ASN A 312 -19.19 -13.53 -10.06
C ASN A 312 -19.64 -13.59 -11.52
N ASP A 313 -19.52 -12.47 -12.21
CA ASP A 313 -19.81 -12.35 -13.64
C ASP A 313 -18.53 -12.47 -14.48
N ILE A 314 -18.68 -12.59 -15.80
CA ILE A 314 -17.56 -12.75 -16.74
C ILE A 314 -16.67 -11.50 -16.83
N TYR A 315 -17.08 -10.39 -16.23
CA TYR A 315 -16.37 -9.11 -16.23
C TYR A 315 -15.66 -8.85 -14.90
N ASP A 316 -15.69 -9.80 -13.96
CA ASP A 316 -15.10 -9.66 -12.63
C ASP A 316 -15.54 -8.36 -11.93
N SER A 317 -16.87 -8.11 -11.94
CA SER A 317 -17.44 -6.91 -11.34
C SER A 317 -17.42 -7.02 -9.82
N GLN A 318 -16.90 -6.00 -9.15
CA GLN A 318 -16.80 -5.95 -7.69
C GLN A 318 -17.18 -4.56 -7.17
N ILE A 319 -17.72 -4.50 -5.96
CA ILE A 319 -17.93 -3.26 -5.20
C ILE A 319 -17.45 -3.50 -3.78
N LEU A 320 -16.60 -2.63 -3.28
CA LEU A 320 -16.20 -2.53 -1.89
C LEU A 320 -16.74 -1.24 -1.33
N SER A 321 -17.35 -1.28 -0.15
CA SER A 321 -17.73 -0.07 0.58
C SER A 321 -17.41 -0.22 2.06
N GLY A 322 -17.03 0.88 2.71
CA GLY A 322 -16.63 0.85 4.10
C GLY A 322 -16.83 2.17 4.81
N PHE A 323 -17.08 2.08 6.11
CA PHE A 323 -17.14 3.21 7.03
C PHE A 323 -16.01 3.08 8.05
N ILE A 324 -15.29 4.17 8.27
CA ILE A 324 -14.31 4.31 9.36
C ILE A 324 -14.94 5.25 10.39
N ILE A 325 -15.13 4.78 11.60
CA ILE A 325 -15.78 5.53 12.68
C ILE A 325 -14.77 5.75 13.80
N ASN A 326 -14.48 7.00 14.11
CA ASN A 326 -13.66 7.34 15.27
C ASN A 326 -14.53 7.26 16.54
N ASP A 327 -14.14 6.41 17.49
CA ASP A 327 -14.90 6.16 18.71
C ASP A 327 -15.03 7.40 19.62
N ARG A 328 -14.05 8.32 19.58
CA ARG A 328 -13.99 9.50 20.44
C ARG A 328 -14.47 10.80 19.78
N SER A 329 -13.95 11.13 18.62
CA SER A 329 -14.31 12.38 17.91
C SER A 329 -15.64 12.26 17.18
N LYS A 330 -16.12 11.02 16.93
CA LYS A 330 -17.30 10.71 16.13
C LYS A 330 -17.18 11.06 14.65
N GLU A 331 -15.99 11.38 14.19
CA GLU A 331 -15.70 11.53 12.75
C GLU A 331 -16.06 10.25 12.00
N LEU A 332 -16.60 10.43 10.81
CA LEU A 332 -16.97 9.37 9.89
C LEU A 332 -16.20 9.53 8.59
N GLY A 333 -15.48 8.50 8.19
CA GLY A 333 -14.97 8.35 6.83
C GLY A 333 -15.79 7.32 6.06
N PHE A 334 -16.08 7.57 4.79
CA PHE A 334 -16.72 6.62 3.89
C PHE A 334 -15.86 6.40 2.66
N LEU A 335 -15.70 5.13 2.29
CA LEU A 335 -15.00 4.68 1.09
C LEU A 335 -15.95 3.83 0.24
N LEU A 336 -15.93 4.06 -1.06
CA LEU A 336 -16.59 3.24 -2.07
C LEU A 336 -15.62 2.97 -3.20
N GLU A 337 -15.42 1.71 -3.53
CA GLU A 337 -14.66 1.29 -4.70
C GLU A 337 -15.50 0.36 -5.56
N ALA A 338 -15.41 0.49 -6.86
CA ALA A 338 -16.04 -0.41 -7.81
C ALA A 338 -15.10 -0.67 -8.97
N SER A 339 -15.04 -1.92 -9.42
CA SER A 339 -14.21 -2.28 -10.57
C SER A 339 -14.94 -3.23 -11.51
N ARG A 340 -14.59 -3.13 -12.81
CA ARG A 340 -15.14 -4.00 -13.85
C ARG A 340 -14.22 -4.08 -15.06
N ARG A 341 -13.99 -5.28 -15.57
CA ARG A 341 -13.32 -5.48 -16.87
C ARG A 341 -14.20 -5.02 -18.03
N ILE A 342 -13.59 -4.37 -19.01
CA ILE A 342 -14.22 -3.95 -20.26
C ILE A 342 -13.53 -4.69 -21.38
N GLY A 343 -14.14 -5.80 -21.84
CA GLY A 343 -13.51 -6.73 -22.76
C GLY A 343 -12.30 -7.43 -22.14
N GLU A 344 -11.35 -7.83 -22.98
CA GLU A 344 -10.16 -8.58 -22.54
C GLU A 344 -8.98 -7.67 -22.16
N CYS A 345 -8.98 -6.42 -22.67
CA CYS A 345 -7.85 -5.51 -22.59
C CYS A 345 -7.90 -4.51 -21.44
N CYS A 346 -9.06 -4.35 -20.82
CA CYS A 346 -9.27 -3.11 -20.11
C CYS A 346 -9.95 -3.33 -18.76
N LEU A 347 -9.61 -2.46 -17.79
CA LEU A 347 -10.25 -2.38 -16.48
C LEU A 347 -10.71 -0.94 -16.24
N LEU A 348 -11.94 -0.77 -15.78
CA LEU A 348 -12.47 0.48 -15.26
C LEU A 348 -12.62 0.33 -13.74
N SER A 349 -12.06 1.30 -13.00
CA SER A 349 -12.23 1.41 -11.56
C SER A 349 -12.80 2.78 -11.21
N LEU A 350 -13.66 2.80 -10.21
CA LEU A 350 -14.25 4.00 -9.62
C LEU A 350 -13.99 3.97 -8.13
N GLU A 351 -13.58 5.10 -7.57
CA GLU A 351 -13.37 5.26 -6.13
C GLU A 351 -14.07 6.53 -5.67
N GLY A 352 -14.75 6.48 -4.54
CA GLY A 352 -15.35 7.62 -3.89
C GLY A 352 -14.95 7.69 -2.44
N VAL A 353 -14.48 8.84 -1.97
CA VAL A 353 -14.10 9.06 -0.58
C VAL A 353 -14.82 10.29 -0.04
N TYR A 354 -15.35 10.15 1.16
CA TYR A 354 -16.02 11.20 1.88
C TYR A 354 -15.53 11.25 3.33
N PHE A 355 -15.25 12.46 3.82
CA PHE A 355 -14.82 12.74 5.18
C PHE A 355 -15.86 13.63 5.87
N ASP A 356 -16.59 13.09 6.85
CA ASP A 356 -17.50 13.89 7.64
C ASP A 356 -16.74 14.65 8.74
N ASP A 357 -16.80 15.97 8.69
CA ASP A 357 -16.35 16.84 9.78
C ASP A 357 -17.49 17.13 10.72
N THR A 358 -17.54 16.40 11.80
CA THR A 358 -18.40 16.82 12.92
C THR A 358 -17.81 18.11 13.51
N ASP A 359 -18.52 19.22 13.34
CA ASP A 359 -18.16 20.59 13.78
C ASP A 359 -17.95 20.74 15.31
N GLU A 360 -18.04 19.69 16.09
CA GLU A 360 -17.77 19.72 17.51
C GLU A 360 -16.25 19.77 17.77
N ASP A 361 -15.73 21.01 17.87
CA ASP A 361 -14.40 21.23 18.46
C ASP A 361 -14.46 20.94 19.97
N ASN A 362 -14.43 19.65 20.28
CA ASN A 362 -14.43 19.17 21.65
C ASN A 362 -13.02 18.94 22.21
N GLY A 363 -12.00 19.48 21.53
CA GLY A 363 -10.58 19.36 21.91
C GLY A 363 -10.03 17.94 21.77
N LYS A 364 -10.70 17.06 21.06
CA LYS A 364 -10.26 15.68 20.80
C LYS A 364 -9.40 15.60 19.52
N GLN A 365 -8.52 14.63 19.48
CA GLN A 365 -7.72 14.36 18.29
C GLN A 365 -8.63 13.92 17.14
N LYS A 366 -8.59 14.64 16.02
CA LYS A 366 -9.32 14.36 14.79
C LYS A 366 -8.43 13.58 13.82
N LEU A 367 -8.98 12.53 13.19
CA LEU A 367 -8.28 11.71 12.18
C LEU A 367 -8.25 12.38 10.82
N PHE A 368 -9.38 13.00 10.41
CA PHE A 368 -9.60 13.48 9.05
C PHE A 368 -9.44 15.00 8.88
N GLN A 369 -9.07 15.74 9.93
CA GLN A 369 -8.97 17.20 9.91
C GLN A 369 -8.15 17.77 8.74
N ALA A 370 -7.11 17.05 8.31
CA ALA A 370 -6.28 17.49 7.19
C ALA A 370 -6.93 17.30 5.82
N PHE A 371 -8.01 16.50 5.73
CA PHE A 371 -8.65 16.04 4.50
C PHE A 371 -10.11 16.48 4.34
N MET A 372 -10.62 17.33 5.23
CA MET A 372 -12.03 17.74 5.24
C MET A 372 -12.54 18.36 3.94
N GLU A 373 -11.66 18.99 3.17
CA GLU A 373 -11.99 19.56 1.85
C GLU A 373 -11.62 18.62 0.70
N ASP A 374 -11.14 17.40 1.02
CA ASP A 374 -10.56 16.48 0.06
C ASP A 374 -11.49 15.32 -0.31
N ASP A 375 -12.81 15.48 -0.13
CA ASP A 375 -13.79 14.55 -0.68
C ASP A 375 -13.67 14.47 -2.20
N PHE A 376 -13.63 13.26 -2.75
CA PHE A 376 -13.42 13.10 -4.18
C PHE A 376 -14.11 11.87 -4.79
N LEU A 377 -14.26 11.94 -6.11
CA LEU A 377 -14.49 10.79 -6.98
C LEU A 377 -13.27 10.61 -7.88
N ARG A 378 -12.81 9.38 -8.00
CA ARG A 378 -11.75 8.96 -8.92
C ARG A 378 -12.33 8.01 -9.96
N ALA A 379 -11.93 8.20 -11.21
CA ALA A 379 -12.13 7.24 -12.27
C ALA A 379 -10.78 6.86 -12.84
N GLU A 380 -10.51 5.56 -12.90
CA GLU A 380 -9.27 5.02 -13.44
C GLU A 380 -9.59 4.04 -14.55
N PHE A 381 -8.91 4.21 -15.67
CA PHE A 381 -8.99 3.32 -16.83
C PHE A 381 -7.61 2.73 -17.11
N ILE A 382 -7.50 1.40 -17.06
CA ILE A 382 -6.28 0.66 -17.33
C ILE A 382 -6.45 -0.11 -18.64
N TYR A 383 -5.47 0.06 -19.53
CA TYR A 383 -5.34 -0.70 -20.77
C TYR A 383 -4.12 -1.62 -20.67
N TYR A 384 -4.34 -2.92 -20.77
CA TYR A 384 -3.29 -3.94 -20.79
C TYR A 384 -2.77 -4.15 -22.22
N LEU A 385 -1.43 -4.15 -22.37
CA LEU A 385 -0.72 -4.24 -23.65
C LEU A 385 -0.34 -5.70 -23.97
#